data_992c1cbe892613345f962b2da019afc6
#
_entry.id   992c1cbe892613345f962b2da019afc6
#
_cell.length_a   1.000
_cell.length_b   1.000
_cell.length_c   1.000
_cell.angle_alpha   90.00
_cell.angle_beta   90.00
_cell.angle_gamma   90.00
#
_symmetry.space_group_name_H-M   'P 1'
#
loop_
_entity.id
_entity.type
_entity.pdbx_description
1 polymer ?
#
loop_
_entity_poly.entity_id
_entity_poly.type
_entity_poly.pdbx_seq_one_letter_code
_entity_poly.pdbx_strand_id
1 'polypeptide(L)'
;VWAVLDNFNRGTNVQSEILFASTAARKKLIASLIADVEKYGIDGINLDFELISAECGEDYVQFVRELSIKCHQNGLAFSVDNYVPMPYNTFYDLEEQSVFADYVVIMGYDEHVEGSYEAGSVASYGYVKDGIENALKSVPKEKLINAIPLYTRLWFETPKTQEELAAEAGTEAADYPNKVTSTALGMEDAEKRVQEAGVQASWDEDTRQNYAQWDADGGTYKIWLEDSQSLEEKLKLIKKNDLAGVAEWRLGWENSGV
;
A
#
# COMPACT_ATOMS: atom_id res chain seq x y z
N VAL A 1 -15.80 15.06 2.11
CA VAL A 1 -14.34 14.92 2.28
C VAL A 1 -14.07 14.08 3.51
N TRP A 2 -13.14 13.11 3.44
CA TRP A 2 -12.71 12.32 4.58
C TRP A 2 -11.31 12.74 5.01
N ALA A 3 -11.06 12.76 6.31
CA ALA A 3 -9.74 13.02 6.85
C ALA A 3 -8.98 11.70 7.00
N VAL A 4 -7.73 11.67 6.56
CA VAL A 4 -6.82 10.56 6.84
C VAL A 4 -6.21 10.75 8.23
N LEU A 5 -6.23 9.69 9.02
CA LEU A 5 -5.51 9.57 10.27
C LEU A 5 -4.46 8.50 10.13
N ASP A 6 -3.20 8.89 10.10
CA ASP A 6 -2.05 8.01 10.03
C ASP A 6 -1.22 8.02 11.33
N ASN A 7 -0.28 7.07 11.46
CA ASN A 7 0.70 7.02 12.53
C ASN A 7 2.10 7.49 12.11
N PHE A 8 2.23 8.09 10.92
CA PHE A 8 3.48 8.66 10.45
C PHE A 8 3.62 10.11 10.93
N ASN A 9 4.56 10.38 11.83
CA ASN A 9 4.96 11.73 12.15
C ASN A 9 6.27 12.04 11.42
N ARG A 10 6.37 13.23 10.80
CA ARG A 10 7.58 13.67 10.08
C ARG A 10 8.83 13.56 10.97
N GLY A 11 9.49 12.39 10.91
CA GLY A 11 10.74 12.09 11.60
C GLY A 11 10.66 11.21 12.85
N THR A 12 9.48 10.80 13.33
CA THR A 12 9.34 9.82 14.43
C THR A 12 8.05 9.03 14.26
N ASN A 13 8.13 7.70 14.34
CA ASN A 13 6.93 6.88 14.44
C ASN A 13 6.19 7.22 15.74
N VAL A 14 4.88 7.38 15.66
CA VAL A 14 4.03 7.42 16.85
C VAL A 14 4.15 6.07 17.55
N GLN A 15 4.31 6.09 18.88
CA GLN A 15 4.31 4.85 19.66
C GLN A 15 2.89 4.29 19.75
N SER A 16 2.46 3.65 18.66
CA SER A 16 1.10 3.13 18.49
C SER A 16 0.72 2.15 19.61
N GLU A 17 1.68 1.33 20.05
CA GLU A 17 1.49 0.36 21.13
C GLU A 17 1.06 1.04 22.45
N ILE A 18 1.67 2.16 22.80
CA ILE A 18 1.32 2.91 24.03
C ILE A 18 -0.07 3.53 23.90
N LEU A 19 -0.40 4.04 22.72
CA LEU A 19 -1.72 4.60 22.43
C LEU A 19 -2.80 3.53 22.55
N PHE A 20 -2.62 2.40 21.90
CA PHE A 20 -3.65 1.35 21.84
C PHE A 20 -3.85 0.64 23.17
N ALA A 21 -2.81 0.37 23.93
CA ALA A 21 -2.91 -0.28 25.24
C ALA A 21 -3.64 0.58 26.29
N SER A 22 -3.76 1.90 26.08
CA SER A 22 -4.35 2.82 27.06
C SER A 22 -5.78 3.24 26.66
N THR A 23 -6.79 2.74 27.35
CA THR A 23 -8.19 3.20 27.19
C THR A 23 -8.33 4.72 27.32
N ALA A 24 -7.61 5.34 28.22
CA ALA A 24 -7.64 6.80 28.40
C ALA A 24 -7.04 7.53 27.20
N ALA A 25 -5.93 7.02 26.66
CA ALA A 25 -5.29 7.60 25.48
C ALA A 25 -6.17 7.45 24.23
N ARG A 26 -6.73 6.25 23.98
CA ARG A 26 -7.69 6.02 22.89
C ARG A 26 -8.87 6.97 22.96
N LYS A 27 -9.53 7.07 24.13
CA LYS A 27 -10.68 7.98 24.33
C LYS A 27 -10.33 9.44 24.10
N LYS A 28 -9.13 9.87 24.53
CA LYS A 28 -8.67 11.25 24.33
C LYS A 28 -8.45 11.54 22.85
N LEU A 29 -7.78 10.65 22.13
CA LEU A 29 -7.56 10.80 20.69
C LEU A 29 -8.89 10.84 19.93
N ILE A 30 -9.78 9.88 20.17
CA ILE A 30 -11.11 9.82 19.52
C ILE A 30 -11.90 11.11 19.77
N ALA A 31 -11.93 11.61 21.01
CA ALA A 31 -12.62 12.86 21.32
C ALA A 31 -12.04 14.05 20.56
N SER A 32 -10.71 14.12 20.42
CA SER A 32 -10.04 15.17 19.65
C SER A 32 -10.39 15.08 18.16
N LEU A 33 -10.36 13.88 17.58
CA LEU A 33 -10.70 13.65 16.17
C LEU A 33 -12.14 14.07 15.86
N ILE A 34 -13.11 13.67 16.68
CA ILE A 34 -14.51 14.06 16.49
C ILE A 34 -14.68 15.58 16.56
N ALA A 35 -14.01 16.25 17.50
CA ALA A 35 -14.05 17.71 17.61
C ALA A 35 -13.44 18.41 16.38
N ASP A 36 -12.34 17.86 15.82
CA ASP A 36 -11.73 18.41 14.61
C ASP A 36 -12.61 18.17 13.38
N VAL A 37 -13.22 17.00 13.25
CA VAL A 37 -14.15 16.67 12.16
C VAL A 37 -15.35 17.63 12.18
N GLU A 38 -15.98 17.87 13.33
CA GLU A 38 -17.07 18.83 13.50
C GLU A 38 -16.62 20.25 13.14
N LYS A 39 -15.47 20.67 13.64
CA LYS A 39 -14.92 22.00 13.41
C LYS A 39 -14.67 22.31 11.92
N TYR A 40 -14.19 21.31 11.16
CA TYR A 40 -13.81 21.47 9.75
C TYR A 40 -14.90 21.01 8.76
N GLY A 41 -16.02 20.47 9.24
CA GLY A 41 -17.10 19.98 8.39
C GLY A 41 -16.69 18.81 7.52
N ILE A 42 -15.97 17.85 8.09
CA ILE A 42 -15.47 16.64 7.44
C ILE A 42 -16.55 15.55 7.51
N ASP A 43 -16.70 14.76 6.43
CA ASP A 43 -17.79 13.78 6.27
C ASP A 43 -17.42 12.38 6.76
N GLY A 44 -16.13 12.11 7.02
CA GLY A 44 -15.68 10.78 7.46
C GLY A 44 -14.22 10.76 7.88
N ILE A 45 -13.78 9.62 8.40
CA ILE A 45 -12.40 9.34 8.79
C ILE A 45 -11.94 8.09 8.04
N ASN A 46 -10.76 8.19 7.43
CA ASN A 46 -10.02 7.07 6.90
C ASN A 46 -8.83 6.81 7.85
N LEU A 47 -8.75 5.59 8.38
CA LEU A 47 -7.70 5.18 9.32
C LEU A 47 -6.61 4.44 8.56
N ASP A 48 -5.40 5.00 8.52
CA ASP A 48 -4.23 4.48 7.82
C ASP A 48 -3.06 4.27 8.80
N PHE A 49 -3.16 3.23 9.63
CA PHE A 49 -2.13 2.89 10.60
C PHE A 49 -1.30 1.72 10.12
N GLU A 50 -0.05 2.02 9.81
CA GLU A 50 0.90 1.07 9.25
C GLU A 50 1.99 0.65 10.26
N LEU A 51 2.72 -0.44 9.94
CA LEU A 51 3.85 -0.95 10.72
C LEU A 51 3.54 -1.19 12.20
N ILE A 52 2.30 -1.59 12.50
CA ILE A 52 1.88 -1.97 13.83
C ILE A 52 2.48 -3.32 14.17
N SER A 53 2.96 -3.51 15.41
CA SER A 53 3.45 -4.80 15.85
C SER A 53 2.32 -5.81 16.11
N ALA A 54 2.60 -7.10 15.93
CA ALA A 54 1.62 -8.15 16.17
C ALA A 54 1.12 -8.18 17.63
N GLU A 55 1.97 -7.78 18.57
CA GLU A 55 1.67 -7.73 19.99
C GLU A 55 0.55 -6.73 20.33
N CYS A 56 0.37 -5.68 19.53
CA CYS A 56 -0.69 -4.71 19.77
C CYS A 56 -1.94 -4.92 18.89
N GLY A 57 -2.03 -6.01 18.13
CA GLY A 57 -3.13 -6.27 17.21
C GLY A 57 -4.51 -6.22 17.86
N GLU A 58 -4.72 -6.90 18.99
CA GLU A 58 -6.00 -6.87 19.73
C GLU A 58 -6.36 -5.45 20.21
N ASP A 59 -5.38 -4.70 20.72
CA ASP A 59 -5.58 -3.33 21.19
C ASP A 59 -5.86 -2.37 20.00
N TYR A 60 -5.24 -2.62 18.84
CA TYR A 60 -5.54 -1.88 17.61
C TYR A 60 -6.97 -2.12 17.14
N VAL A 61 -7.39 -3.38 17.07
CA VAL A 61 -8.77 -3.73 16.70
C VAL A 61 -9.77 -3.12 17.68
N GLN A 62 -9.45 -3.08 18.97
CA GLN A 62 -10.25 -2.39 19.96
C GLN A 62 -10.35 -0.87 19.70
N PHE A 63 -9.24 -0.24 19.25
CA PHE A 63 -9.28 1.17 18.85
C PHE A 63 -10.17 1.39 17.62
N VAL A 64 -10.07 0.51 16.61
CA VAL A 64 -10.96 0.54 15.43
C VAL A 64 -12.43 0.49 15.83
N ARG A 65 -12.81 -0.42 16.73
CA ARG A 65 -14.19 -0.51 17.26
C ARG A 65 -14.64 0.78 17.93
N GLU A 66 -13.82 1.31 18.84
CA GLU A 66 -14.15 2.52 19.62
C GLU A 66 -14.30 3.74 18.70
N LEU A 67 -13.41 3.89 17.70
CA LEU A 67 -13.46 4.99 16.74
C LEU A 67 -14.67 4.86 15.81
N SER A 68 -14.92 3.67 15.25
CA SER A 68 -16.09 3.40 14.39
C SER A 68 -17.40 3.76 15.08
N ILE A 69 -17.60 3.30 16.32
CA ILE A 69 -18.81 3.62 17.10
C ILE A 69 -18.98 5.15 17.22
N LYS A 70 -17.88 5.89 17.44
CA LYS A 70 -17.94 7.34 17.55
C LYS A 70 -18.21 8.02 16.20
N CYS A 71 -17.62 7.53 15.13
CA CYS A 71 -17.93 8.02 13.79
C CYS A 71 -19.43 7.88 13.47
N HIS A 72 -19.99 6.68 13.64
CA HIS A 72 -21.41 6.42 13.37
C HIS A 72 -22.34 7.22 14.28
N GLN A 73 -22.02 7.40 15.58
CA GLN A 73 -22.80 8.26 16.49
C GLN A 73 -22.87 9.72 16.05
N ASN A 74 -21.90 10.17 15.25
CA ASN A 74 -21.80 11.53 14.71
C ASN A 74 -22.15 11.62 13.22
N GLY A 75 -22.67 10.54 12.61
CA GLY A 75 -23.07 10.52 11.21
C GLY A 75 -21.90 10.57 10.21
N LEU A 76 -20.71 10.12 10.64
CA LEU A 76 -19.49 10.12 9.85
C LEU A 76 -19.27 8.75 9.23
N ALA A 77 -18.80 8.73 7.99
CA ALA A 77 -18.26 7.51 7.37
C ALA A 77 -16.92 7.12 8.02
N PHE A 78 -16.65 5.81 8.05
CA PHE A 78 -15.39 5.28 8.59
C PHE A 78 -14.82 4.18 7.71
N SER A 79 -13.58 4.34 7.28
CA SER A 79 -12.83 3.33 6.55
C SER A 79 -11.47 3.05 7.20
N VAL A 80 -10.93 1.86 6.93
CA VAL A 80 -9.64 1.42 7.47
C VAL A 80 -8.78 0.90 6.32
N ASP A 81 -7.56 1.43 6.19
CA ASP A 81 -6.58 0.96 5.22
C ASP A 81 -5.74 -0.17 5.81
N ASN A 82 -5.44 -1.15 5.00
CA ASN A 82 -4.71 -2.35 5.38
C ASN A 82 -3.73 -2.77 4.28
N TYR A 83 -2.65 -3.39 4.66
CA TYR A 83 -1.83 -4.14 3.72
C TYR A 83 -2.62 -5.26 3.05
N VAL A 84 -2.18 -5.69 1.88
CA VAL A 84 -2.67 -6.94 1.28
C VAL A 84 -2.55 -8.07 2.31
N PRO A 85 -3.64 -8.84 2.55
CA PRO A 85 -3.62 -9.89 3.57
C PRO A 85 -2.65 -11.00 3.25
N MET A 86 -1.73 -11.25 4.18
CA MET A 86 -0.69 -12.26 4.12
C MET A 86 -0.62 -13.03 5.45
N PRO A 87 -0.04 -14.24 5.50
CA PRO A 87 0.01 -15.03 6.73
C PRO A 87 0.69 -14.33 7.92
N TYR A 88 1.60 -13.38 7.65
CA TYR A 88 2.35 -12.67 8.69
C TYR A 88 1.66 -11.43 9.24
N ASN A 89 0.57 -10.94 8.61
CA ASN A 89 -0.13 -9.72 9.04
C ASN A 89 -1.58 -9.96 9.47
N THR A 90 -1.94 -11.20 9.80
CA THR A 90 -3.30 -11.60 10.20
C THR A 90 -3.78 -10.92 11.48
N PHE A 91 -2.88 -10.37 12.28
CA PHE A 91 -3.18 -9.63 13.50
C PHE A 91 -3.92 -8.29 13.28
N TYR A 92 -3.95 -7.79 12.05
CA TYR A 92 -4.82 -6.68 11.68
C TYR A 92 -6.31 -7.05 11.74
N ASP A 93 -6.64 -8.35 11.65
CA ASP A 93 -7.99 -8.90 11.81
C ASP A 93 -9.04 -8.20 10.94
N LEU A 94 -8.92 -8.38 9.62
CA LEU A 94 -9.81 -7.77 8.65
C LEU A 94 -11.28 -8.22 8.82
N GLU A 95 -11.50 -9.43 9.36
CA GLU A 95 -12.84 -9.94 9.65
C GLU A 95 -13.52 -9.05 10.69
N GLU A 96 -12.86 -8.81 11.81
CA GLU A 96 -13.40 -7.96 12.87
C GLU A 96 -13.49 -6.50 12.42
N GLN A 97 -12.50 -5.97 11.69
CA GLN A 97 -12.58 -4.63 11.12
C GLN A 97 -13.82 -4.47 10.22
N SER A 98 -14.14 -5.48 9.41
CA SER A 98 -15.28 -5.44 8.49
C SER A 98 -16.63 -5.38 9.19
N VAL A 99 -16.71 -5.81 10.47
CA VAL A 99 -17.92 -5.67 11.28
C VAL A 99 -18.19 -4.20 11.61
N PHE A 100 -17.16 -3.44 11.91
CA PHE A 100 -17.28 -2.08 12.43
C PHE A 100 -17.12 -0.99 11.37
N ALA A 101 -16.21 -1.16 10.41
CA ALA A 101 -15.98 -0.17 9.36
C ALA A 101 -17.09 -0.19 8.29
N ASP A 102 -17.35 0.96 7.67
CA ASP A 102 -18.18 1.04 6.47
C ASP A 102 -17.42 0.44 5.28
N TYR A 103 -16.10 0.68 5.20
CA TYR A 103 -15.22 0.13 4.18
C TYR A 103 -13.90 -0.34 4.77
N VAL A 104 -13.40 -1.46 4.25
CA VAL A 104 -12.05 -1.97 4.45
C VAL A 104 -11.32 -1.80 3.13
N VAL A 105 -10.25 -1.03 3.15
CA VAL A 105 -9.41 -0.78 1.98
C VAL A 105 -8.17 -1.67 2.08
N ILE A 106 -7.84 -2.41 1.04
CA ILE A 106 -6.53 -3.07 0.91
C ILE A 106 -5.66 -2.27 -0.04
N MET A 107 -4.44 -1.97 0.38
CA MET A 107 -3.42 -1.30 -0.41
C MET A 107 -2.82 -2.29 -1.41
N GLY A 108 -3.45 -2.44 -2.59
CA GLY A 108 -3.07 -3.37 -3.64
C GLY A 108 -1.80 -2.91 -4.38
N TYR A 109 -0.79 -2.51 -3.62
CA TYR A 109 0.51 -2.03 -4.10
C TYR A 109 1.60 -2.31 -3.04
N ASP A 110 2.83 -1.84 -3.30
CA ASP A 110 4.02 -2.11 -2.50
C ASP A 110 4.40 -3.60 -2.43
N GLU A 111 4.14 -4.34 -3.53
CA GLU A 111 4.64 -5.71 -3.71
C GLU A 111 6.16 -5.77 -3.61
N HIS A 112 6.84 -4.82 -4.28
CA HIS A 112 8.27 -4.57 -4.14
C HIS A 112 8.52 -3.12 -3.74
N VAL A 113 9.31 -2.92 -2.68
CA VAL A 113 9.57 -1.63 -2.05
C VAL A 113 11.06 -1.33 -1.96
N GLU A 114 11.41 -0.12 -1.56
CA GLU A 114 12.81 0.18 -1.22
C GLU A 114 13.30 -0.78 -0.13
N GLY A 115 14.45 -1.40 -0.37
CA GLY A 115 15.00 -2.44 0.49
C GLY A 115 14.63 -3.87 0.09
N SER A 116 13.80 -4.08 -0.94
CA SER A 116 13.63 -5.40 -1.56
C SER A 116 14.96 -5.91 -2.11
N TYR A 117 15.18 -7.22 -2.01
CA TYR A 117 16.43 -7.84 -2.51
C TYR A 117 16.48 -7.99 -4.02
N GLU A 118 15.35 -7.86 -4.69
CA GLU A 118 15.23 -7.92 -6.14
C GLU A 118 14.32 -6.80 -6.66
N ALA A 119 14.54 -6.42 -7.92
CA ALA A 119 13.68 -5.47 -8.62
C ALA A 119 12.37 -6.15 -9.04
N GLY A 120 11.26 -5.46 -8.87
CA GLY A 120 9.95 -5.99 -9.24
C GLY A 120 8.89 -4.91 -9.40
N SER A 121 7.71 -5.32 -9.84
CA SER A 121 6.52 -4.48 -9.90
C SER A 121 6.09 -4.02 -8.52
N VAL A 122 5.55 -2.82 -8.41
CA VAL A 122 4.88 -2.36 -7.17
C VAL A 122 3.49 -2.99 -7.01
N ALA A 123 2.87 -3.46 -8.09
CA ALA A 123 1.52 -4.01 -8.08
C ALA A 123 1.27 -4.89 -9.31
N SER A 124 1.89 -6.08 -9.35
CA SER A 124 1.61 -7.03 -10.43
C SER A 124 0.15 -7.48 -10.41
N TYR A 125 -0.37 -7.91 -11.56
CA TYR A 125 -1.73 -8.45 -11.66
C TYR A 125 -1.94 -9.63 -10.70
N GLY A 126 -0.94 -10.51 -10.58
CA GLY A 126 -0.99 -11.65 -9.67
C GLY A 126 -1.13 -11.23 -8.22
N TYR A 127 -0.31 -10.31 -7.78
CA TYR A 127 -0.33 -9.76 -6.42
C TYR A 127 -1.68 -9.13 -6.07
N VAL A 128 -2.21 -8.26 -6.94
CA VAL A 128 -3.51 -7.61 -6.72
C VAL A 128 -4.65 -8.64 -6.70
N LYS A 129 -4.63 -9.60 -7.64
CA LYS A 129 -5.63 -10.67 -7.70
C LYS A 129 -5.64 -11.49 -6.41
N ASP A 130 -4.50 -11.98 -5.99
CA ASP A 130 -4.37 -12.81 -4.79
C ASP A 130 -4.71 -12.03 -3.52
N GLY A 131 -4.36 -10.74 -3.47
CA GLY A 131 -4.76 -9.82 -2.42
C GLY A 131 -6.27 -9.69 -2.28
N ILE A 132 -6.97 -9.45 -3.38
CA ILE A 132 -8.45 -9.39 -3.40
C ILE A 132 -9.04 -10.73 -2.97
N GLU A 133 -8.57 -11.86 -3.54
CA GLU A 133 -9.07 -13.20 -3.20
C GLU A 133 -8.83 -13.56 -1.72
N ASN A 134 -7.72 -13.12 -1.13
CA ASN A 134 -7.45 -13.30 0.29
C ASN A 134 -8.34 -12.43 1.17
N ALA A 135 -8.50 -11.14 0.83
CA ALA A 135 -9.35 -10.23 1.58
C ALA A 135 -10.82 -10.66 1.59
N LEU A 136 -11.33 -11.18 0.47
CA LEU A 136 -12.71 -11.68 0.35
C LEU A 136 -13.02 -12.90 1.24
N LYS A 137 -12.01 -13.54 1.84
CA LYS A 137 -12.24 -14.61 2.82
C LYS A 137 -12.76 -14.08 4.16
N SER A 138 -12.51 -12.81 4.45
CA SER A 138 -12.81 -12.16 5.73
C SER A 138 -13.69 -10.92 5.58
N VAL A 139 -13.64 -10.23 4.45
CA VAL A 139 -14.35 -8.97 4.22
C VAL A 139 -15.47 -9.17 3.19
N PRO A 140 -16.73 -8.80 3.49
CA PRO A 140 -17.80 -8.77 2.51
C PRO A 140 -17.43 -7.87 1.31
N LYS A 141 -17.71 -8.34 0.09
CA LYS A 141 -17.34 -7.63 -1.14
C LYS A 141 -17.90 -6.21 -1.23
N GLU A 142 -19.08 -5.99 -0.67
CA GLU A 142 -19.75 -4.67 -0.60
C GLU A 142 -19.10 -3.69 0.37
N LYS A 143 -18.12 -4.14 1.13
CA LYS A 143 -17.29 -3.31 2.01
C LYS A 143 -15.82 -3.26 1.59
N LEU A 144 -15.41 -4.15 0.70
CA LEU A 144 -14.01 -4.23 0.26
C LEU A 144 -13.71 -3.23 -0.85
N ILE A 145 -12.72 -2.38 -0.64
CA ILE A 145 -12.14 -1.49 -1.64
C ILE A 145 -10.71 -1.97 -1.91
N ASN A 146 -10.30 -2.06 -3.16
CA ASN A 146 -8.90 -2.27 -3.51
C ASN A 146 -8.29 -0.94 -3.97
N ALA A 147 -7.21 -0.52 -3.32
CA ALA A 147 -6.43 0.63 -3.75
C ALA A 147 -5.42 0.21 -4.83
N ILE A 148 -5.26 1.06 -5.85
CA ILE A 148 -4.32 0.88 -6.96
C ILE A 148 -3.29 2.01 -6.94
N PRO A 149 -2.03 1.76 -7.39
CA PRO A 149 -1.00 2.79 -7.42
C PRO A 149 -1.09 3.64 -8.68
N LEU A 150 -0.84 4.95 -8.54
CA LEU A 150 -0.52 5.87 -9.64
C LEU A 150 0.98 6.17 -9.68
N TYR A 151 1.79 5.20 -9.27
CA TYR A 151 3.24 5.27 -9.22
C TYR A 151 3.86 3.92 -9.52
N THR A 152 5.15 3.96 -9.80
CA THR A 152 5.99 2.78 -9.92
C THR A 152 7.36 3.02 -9.28
N ARG A 153 8.28 2.06 -9.40
CA ARG A 153 9.67 2.21 -8.97
C ARG A 153 10.63 2.02 -10.15
N LEU A 154 11.53 2.98 -10.28
CA LEU A 154 12.71 2.82 -11.11
C LEU A 154 13.78 2.12 -10.28
N TRP A 155 14.13 0.92 -10.67
CA TRP A 155 15.13 0.09 -10.04
C TRP A 155 16.50 0.26 -10.69
N PHE A 156 17.53 0.16 -9.89
CA PHE A 156 18.91 0.10 -10.38
C PHE A 156 19.63 -1.07 -9.73
N GLU A 157 20.10 -2.00 -10.54
CA GLU A 157 20.81 -3.21 -10.12
C GLU A 157 22.28 -3.15 -10.49
N THR A 158 23.16 -3.50 -9.56
CA THR A 158 24.58 -3.69 -9.79
C THR A 158 25.04 -5.03 -9.20
N PRO A 159 25.94 -5.78 -9.86
CA PRO A 159 26.48 -6.99 -9.27
C PRO A 159 27.17 -6.71 -7.93
N LYS A 160 26.91 -7.55 -6.92
CA LYS A 160 27.63 -7.49 -5.66
C LYS A 160 29.08 -7.89 -5.83
N THR A 161 29.97 -7.20 -5.14
CA THR A 161 31.37 -7.60 -5.04
C THR A 161 31.54 -8.87 -4.19
N GLN A 162 32.68 -9.53 -4.31
CA GLN A 162 32.99 -10.71 -3.48
C GLN A 162 33.03 -10.36 -1.99
N GLU A 163 33.41 -9.12 -1.63
CA GLU A 163 33.43 -8.64 -0.27
C GLU A 163 32.00 -8.46 0.29
N GLU A 164 31.08 -7.87 -0.51
CA GLU A 164 29.66 -7.71 -0.15
C GLU A 164 28.98 -9.08 0.03
N LEU A 165 29.18 -10.03 -0.89
CA LEU A 165 28.67 -11.39 -0.79
C LEU A 165 29.20 -12.13 0.46
N ALA A 166 30.49 -11.94 0.79
CA ALA A 166 31.07 -12.53 1.97
C ALA A 166 30.53 -11.91 3.29
N ALA A 167 30.27 -10.59 3.27
CA ALA A 167 29.70 -9.89 4.44
C ALA A 167 28.25 -10.32 4.72
N GLU A 168 27.49 -10.69 3.69
CA GLU A 168 26.09 -11.13 3.80
C GLU A 168 25.94 -12.66 3.99
N ALA A 169 27.04 -13.41 4.03
CA ALA A 169 27.01 -14.85 4.13
C ALA A 169 26.18 -15.34 5.33
N GLY A 170 25.21 -16.20 5.06
CA GLY A 170 24.28 -16.73 6.06
C GLY A 170 23.06 -15.86 6.37
N THR A 171 22.88 -14.76 5.63
CA THR A 171 21.64 -13.97 5.63
C THR A 171 20.85 -14.24 4.35
N GLU A 172 19.57 -13.89 4.33
CA GLU A 172 18.72 -13.95 3.12
C GLU A 172 19.30 -13.14 1.96
N ALA A 173 19.94 -12.00 2.23
CA ALA A 173 20.58 -11.16 1.23
C ALA A 173 21.67 -11.88 0.40
N ALA A 174 22.28 -12.94 0.96
CA ALA A 174 23.30 -13.73 0.27
C ALA A 174 22.75 -14.52 -0.94
N ASP A 175 21.46 -14.81 -0.97
CA ASP A 175 20.82 -15.54 -2.07
C ASP A 175 20.64 -14.66 -3.33
N TYR A 176 20.82 -13.36 -3.21
CA TYR A 176 20.64 -12.39 -4.29
C TYR A 176 22.00 -11.86 -4.78
N PRO A 177 22.36 -12.08 -6.04
CA PRO A 177 23.69 -11.73 -6.57
C PRO A 177 23.88 -10.24 -6.83
N ASN A 178 22.79 -9.47 -6.88
CA ASN A 178 22.79 -8.05 -7.17
C ASN A 178 22.46 -7.23 -5.92
N LYS A 179 23.07 -6.05 -5.87
CA LYS A 179 22.62 -4.95 -5.03
C LYS A 179 21.55 -4.17 -5.78
N VAL A 180 20.46 -3.88 -5.12
CA VAL A 180 19.28 -3.23 -5.71
C VAL A 180 18.96 -1.95 -4.95
N THR A 181 18.74 -0.88 -5.69
CA THR A 181 18.20 0.39 -5.15
C THR A 181 17.01 0.83 -5.99
N SER A 182 16.12 1.64 -5.43
CA SER A 182 14.97 2.11 -6.18
C SER A 182 14.57 3.54 -5.83
N THR A 183 13.84 4.16 -6.76
CA THR A 183 13.21 5.47 -6.57
C THR A 183 11.76 5.38 -7.02
N ALA A 184 10.83 5.82 -6.18
CA ALA A 184 9.43 5.91 -6.55
C ALA A 184 9.21 7.09 -7.53
N LEU A 185 8.45 6.84 -8.60
CA LEU A 185 8.12 7.82 -9.64
C LEU A 185 6.63 7.78 -9.93
N GLY A 186 6.00 8.95 -10.04
CA GLY A 186 4.66 9.05 -10.61
C GLY A 186 4.64 8.61 -12.07
N MET A 187 3.47 8.38 -12.62
CA MET A 187 3.30 7.80 -13.96
C MET A 187 3.97 8.65 -15.05
N GLU A 188 3.81 9.98 -15.03
CA GLU A 188 4.42 10.88 -16.03
C GLU A 188 5.96 10.85 -15.96
N ASP A 189 6.54 10.90 -14.75
CA ASP A 189 7.98 10.85 -14.56
C ASP A 189 8.55 9.47 -14.96
N ALA A 190 7.83 8.39 -14.71
CA ALA A 190 8.22 7.05 -15.12
C ALA A 190 8.30 6.91 -16.65
N GLU A 191 7.27 7.36 -17.37
CA GLU A 191 7.26 7.38 -18.83
C GLU A 191 8.40 8.23 -19.40
N LYS A 192 8.63 9.39 -18.82
CA LYS A 192 9.72 10.29 -19.20
C LYS A 192 11.10 9.63 -19.05
N ARG A 193 11.31 8.88 -17.96
CA ARG A 193 12.58 8.15 -17.74
C ARG A 193 12.84 7.10 -18.82
N VAL A 194 11.82 6.35 -19.24
CA VAL A 194 11.92 5.38 -20.34
C VAL A 194 12.24 6.08 -21.68
N GLN A 195 11.59 7.21 -21.95
CA GLN A 195 11.82 8.01 -23.14
C GLN A 195 13.25 8.59 -23.17
N GLU A 196 13.74 9.15 -22.06
CA GLU A 196 15.09 9.69 -21.92
C GLU A 196 16.16 8.62 -22.11
N ALA A 197 15.89 7.39 -21.68
CA ALA A 197 16.76 6.24 -21.91
C ALA A 197 16.79 5.78 -23.37
N GLY A 198 15.86 6.23 -24.21
CA GLY A 198 15.76 5.86 -25.62
C GLY A 198 15.35 4.41 -25.85
N VAL A 199 14.70 3.77 -24.86
CA VAL A 199 14.21 2.40 -24.96
C VAL A 199 12.70 2.36 -25.13
N GLN A 200 12.17 1.22 -25.57
CA GLN A 200 10.74 0.99 -25.66
C GLN A 200 10.31 -0.02 -24.59
N ALA A 201 9.26 0.31 -23.86
CA ALA A 201 8.61 -0.63 -23.00
C ALA A 201 7.83 -1.65 -23.84
N SER A 202 7.74 -2.88 -23.34
CA SER A 202 6.96 -3.95 -23.93
C SER A 202 6.06 -4.59 -22.89
N TRP A 203 4.90 -5.05 -23.33
CA TRP A 203 3.95 -5.71 -22.46
C TRP A 203 4.52 -7.00 -21.85
N ASP A 204 4.49 -7.07 -20.54
CA ASP A 204 4.83 -8.26 -19.75
C ASP A 204 3.52 -8.95 -19.34
N GLU A 205 3.30 -10.17 -19.85
CA GLU A 205 2.08 -10.94 -19.62
C GLU A 205 1.96 -11.43 -18.17
N ASP A 206 3.07 -11.61 -17.47
CA ASP A 206 3.07 -12.12 -16.09
C ASP A 206 2.61 -11.04 -15.10
N THR A 207 3.16 -9.84 -15.22
CA THR A 207 2.79 -8.70 -14.37
C THR A 207 1.58 -7.93 -14.90
N ARG A 208 1.27 -8.09 -16.20
CA ARG A 208 0.31 -7.28 -16.97
C ARG A 208 0.61 -5.79 -16.89
N GLN A 209 1.86 -5.48 -17.16
CA GLN A 209 2.38 -4.12 -17.20
C GLN A 209 3.33 -3.93 -18.38
N ASN A 210 3.53 -2.70 -18.80
CA ASN A 210 4.61 -2.39 -19.75
C ASN A 210 5.93 -2.33 -18.99
N TYR A 211 6.88 -3.19 -19.39
CA TYR A 211 8.21 -3.33 -18.79
C TYR A 211 9.28 -2.75 -19.69
N ALA A 212 10.25 -2.07 -19.11
CA ALA A 212 11.46 -1.63 -19.79
C ALA A 212 12.70 -1.89 -18.93
N GLN A 213 13.84 -2.15 -19.60
CA GLN A 213 15.15 -2.20 -18.97
C GLN A 213 16.22 -1.64 -19.91
N TRP A 214 17.31 -1.13 -19.31
CA TRP A 214 18.47 -0.64 -20.05
C TRP A 214 19.72 -0.63 -19.17
N ASP A 215 20.89 -0.78 -19.82
CA ASP A 215 22.17 -0.71 -19.14
C ASP A 215 22.73 0.72 -19.21
N ALA A 216 23.07 1.29 -18.06
CA ALA A 216 23.76 2.57 -17.92
C ALA A 216 24.43 2.66 -16.54
N ASP A 217 25.35 3.58 -16.38
CA ASP A 217 26.00 3.91 -15.09
C ASP A 217 26.67 2.69 -14.39
N GLY A 218 27.03 1.67 -15.15
CA GLY A 218 27.67 0.47 -14.64
C GLY A 218 26.72 -0.57 -14.03
N GLY A 219 25.43 -0.43 -14.28
CA GLY A 219 24.40 -1.35 -13.84
C GLY A 219 23.23 -1.42 -14.82
N THR A 220 22.14 -2.04 -14.39
CA THR A 220 20.91 -2.22 -15.18
C THR A 220 19.75 -1.51 -14.49
N TYR A 221 19.10 -0.62 -15.24
CA TYR A 221 17.82 -0.04 -14.84
C TYR A 221 16.66 -0.93 -15.27
N LYS A 222 15.65 -1.06 -14.40
CA LYS A 222 14.42 -1.80 -14.67
C LYS A 222 13.20 -1.01 -14.17
N ILE A 223 12.10 -1.09 -14.90
CA ILE A 223 10.85 -0.42 -14.52
C ILE A 223 9.64 -1.17 -15.08
N TRP A 224 8.61 -1.36 -14.25
CA TRP A 224 7.27 -1.81 -14.63
C TRP A 224 6.35 -0.60 -14.56
N LEU A 225 5.85 -0.13 -15.69
CA LEU A 225 5.03 1.07 -15.75
C LEU A 225 3.61 0.82 -15.25
N GLU A 226 3.10 1.73 -14.45
CA GLU A 226 1.67 1.91 -14.33
C GLU A 226 1.21 2.86 -15.43
N ASP A 227 0.21 2.42 -16.17
CA ASP A 227 -0.41 3.16 -17.27
C ASP A 227 -1.89 2.78 -17.39
N SER A 228 -2.61 3.39 -18.32
CA SER A 228 -4.03 3.11 -18.52
C SER A 228 -4.32 1.63 -18.81
N GLN A 229 -3.41 0.92 -19.49
CA GLN A 229 -3.59 -0.49 -19.82
C GLN A 229 -3.44 -1.38 -18.58
N SER A 230 -2.40 -1.16 -17.77
CA SER A 230 -2.18 -1.91 -16.52
C SER A 230 -3.26 -1.64 -15.48
N LEU A 231 -3.69 -0.38 -15.37
CA LEU A 231 -4.78 0.00 -14.47
C LEU A 231 -6.11 -0.62 -14.90
N GLU A 232 -6.40 -0.69 -16.23
CA GLU A 232 -7.59 -1.36 -16.73
C GLU A 232 -7.63 -2.84 -16.34
N GLU A 233 -6.50 -3.56 -16.36
CA GLU A 233 -6.43 -4.94 -15.91
C GLU A 233 -6.77 -5.09 -14.41
N LYS A 234 -6.29 -4.20 -13.57
CA LYS A 234 -6.64 -4.16 -12.14
C LYS A 234 -8.11 -3.80 -11.91
N LEU A 235 -8.64 -2.83 -12.66
CA LEU A 235 -10.07 -2.46 -12.60
C LEU A 235 -10.98 -3.60 -13.04
N LYS A 236 -10.55 -4.45 -13.99
CA LYS A 236 -11.29 -5.68 -14.37
C LYS A 236 -11.41 -6.65 -13.19
N LEU A 237 -10.37 -6.79 -12.34
CA LEU A 237 -10.44 -7.61 -11.13
C LEU A 237 -11.49 -7.07 -10.14
N ILE A 238 -11.49 -5.75 -9.90
CA ILE A 238 -12.43 -5.07 -9.01
C ILE A 238 -13.87 -5.28 -9.49
N LYS A 239 -14.14 -5.04 -10.77
CA LYS A 239 -15.45 -5.25 -11.38
C LYS A 239 -15.89 -6.72 -11.37
N LYS A 240 -14.97 -7.66 -11.68
CA LYS A 240 -15.26 -9.10 -11.69
C LYS A 240 -15.69 -9.61 -10.32
N ASN A 241 -15.10 -9.09 -9.25
CA ASN A 241 -15.40 -9.49 -7.88
C ASN A 241 -16.54 -8.66 -7.26
N ASP A 242 -17.09 -7.70 -8.00
CA ASP A 242 -18.19 -6.83 -7.55
C ASP A 242 -17.86 -6.14 -6.22
N LEU A 243 -16.63 -5.58 -6.12
CA LEU A 243 -16.15 -4.89 -4.92
C LEU A 243 -16.89 -3.57 -4.72
N ALA A 244 -16.86 -3.04 -3.48
CA ALA A 244 -17.45 -1.76 -3.12
C ALA A 244 -16.90 -0.59 -3.95
N GLY A 245 -15.60 -0.64 -4.32
CA GLY A 245 -15.00 0.41 -5.12
C GLY A 245 -13.50 0.23 -5.33
N VAL A 246 -12.90 1.30 -5.82
CA VAL A 246 -11.47 1.49 -6.00
C VAL A 246 -11.02 2.73 -5.24
N ALA A 247 -9.83 2.69 -4.68
CA ALA A 247 -9.08 3.85 -4.19
C ALA A 247 -7.78 3.99 -5.01
N GLU A 248 -7.16 5.16 -4.96
CA GLU A 248 -5.96 5.44 -5.74
C GLU A 248 -4.91 6.13 -4.88
N TRP A 249 -3.67 5.65 -4.95
CA TRP A 249 -2.53 6.29 -4.33
C TRP A 249 -1.54 6.76 -5.41
N ARG A 250 -1.45 8.04 -5.68
CA ARG A 250 -2.25 9.12 -5.14
C ARG A 250 -2.53 10.17 -6.21
N LEU A 251 -3.57 10.94 -6.00
CA LEU A 251 -3.90 12.09 -6.85
C LEU A 251 -2.69 13.01 -7.04
N GLY A 252 -2.43 13.42 -8.28
CA GLY A 252 -1.30 14.23 -8.71
C GLY A 252 -0.06 13.41 -9.13
N TRP A 253 -0.17 12.08 -9.18
CA TRP A 253 0.85 11.19 -9.72
C TRP A 253 0.42 10.48 -11.00
N GLU A 254 -0.82 10.68 -11.40
CA GLU A 254 -1.35 10.22 -12.69
C GLU A 254 -0.71 10.95 -13.88
N ASN A 255 -0.78 10.33 -15.05
CA ASN A 255 -0.50 10.96 -16.33
C ASN A 255 -1.79 11.35 -17.05
N SER A 256 -1.67 12.00 -18.22
CA SER A 256 -2.82 12.45 -19.02
C SER A 256 -3.64 11.32 -19.67
N GLY A 257 -3.23 10.06 -19.50
CA GLY A 257 -3.91 8.87 -20.04
C GLY A 257 -4.89 8.21 -19.08
N VAL A 258 -4.97 8.72 -17.85
CA VAL A 258 -5.81 8.17 -16.77
C VAL A 258 -6.83 9.18 -16.31
#